data_8cacc5cd04d380aaefc0a5565a469bf1
#
_entry.id   8cacc5cd04d380aaefc0a5565a469bf1
#
_cell.length_a   1.000
_cell.length_b   1.000
_cell.length_c   1.000
_cell.angle_alpha   90.00
_cell.angle_beta   90.00
_cell.angle_gamma   90.00
#
_symmetry.space_group_name_H-M   'P 1'
#
loop_
_entity.id
_entity.type
_entity.pdbx_description
1 polymer ?
#
loop_
_entity_poly.entity_id
_entity_poly.type
_entity_poly.pdbx_seq_one_letter_code
_entity_poly.pdbx_strand_id
1 'polypeptide(L)'
;RRRFQKSGKLILNGIDTQGFAFNAERRVAFRKELGLDGRFLIGHAGHLAAVKNQGFLLELMPEILKERPDAYLLLLGEGDDRPMLERKIRELGLEEYVRMTGHVRNVPDYLNAMDAFALPSLYEGMPLSIVEVQSNGLPCVISDRVPKDVFLTELIQPLPLENKAA
;
A
#
# COMPACT_ATOMS: atom_id res chain seq x y z
N ARG A 1 -25.43 -5.45 33.27
CA ARG A 1 -24.52 -5.88 32.17
C ARG A 1 -24.75 -7.37 31.96
N ARG A 2 -25.48 -7.78 30.88
CA ARG A 2 -25.61 -9.20 30.50
C ARG A 2 -24.28 -9.63 29.85
N ARG A 3 -23.50 -10.44 30.56
CA ARG A 3 -22.36 -11.17 29.96
C ARG A 3 -22.93 -12.19 28.98
N PHE A 4 -22.57 -12.10 27.73
CA PHE A 4 -22.81 -13.17 26.77
C PHE A 4 -21.88 -14.35 27.13
N GLN A 5 -22.44 -15.37 27.76
CA GLN A 5 -21.76 -16.65 28.02
C GLN A 5 -22.00 -17.60 26.83
N LYS A 6 -21.53 -17.24 25.63
CA LYS A 6 -21.50 -18.21 24.52
C LYS A 6 -20.05 -18.33 24.07
N SER A 7 -19.56 -19.57 24.00
CA SER A 7 -18.29 -19.90 23.37
C SER A 7 -18.34 -19.43 21.91
N GLY A 8 -17.59 -18.38 21.56
CA GLY A 8 -17.43 -17.96 20.20
C GLY A 8 -16.43 -18.84 19.47
N LYS A 9 -16.67 -19.16 18.19
CA LYS A 9 -15.67 -19.79 17.32
C LYS A 9 -14.88 -18.68 16.64
N LEU A 10 -13.56 -18.68 16.82
CA LEU A 10 -12.67 -17.81 16.05
C LEU A 10 -12.60 -18.31 14.61
N ILE A 11 -12.94 -17.43 13.65
CA ILE A 11 -12.76 -17.67 12.22
C ILE A 11 -11.73 -16.64 11.76
N LEU A 12 -10.59 -17.12 11.28
CA LEU A 12 -9.55 -16.27 10.73
C LEU A 12 -9.95 -15.77 9.33
N ASN A 13 -9.55 -14.57 8.99
CA ASN A 13 -9.68 -14.07 7.63
C ASN A 13 -8.78 -14.87 6.68
N GLY A 14 -9.27 -15.11 5.48
CA GLY A 14 -8.52 -15.75 4.40
C GLY A 14 -8.62 -14.94 3.11
N ILE A 15 -7.69 -15.17 2.20
CA ILE A 15 -7.70 -14.60 0.85
C ILE A 15 -7.51 -15.72 -0.18
N ASP A 16 -7.85 -15.43 -1.43
CA ASP A 16 -7.49 -16.27 -2.57
C ASP A 16 -6.04 -16.02 -2.98
N THR A 17 -5.11 -16.77 -2.42
CA THR A 17 -3.67 -16.61 -2.69
C THR A 17 -3.31 -16.85 -4.15
N GLN A 18 -4.05 -17.69 -4.88
CA GLN A 18 -3.80 -17.93 -6.31
C GLN A 18 -4.18 -16.72 -7.15
N GLY A 19 -5.29 -16.05 -6.82
CA GLY A 19 -5.73 -14.83 -7.48
C GLY A 19 -4.76 -13.66 -7.32
N PHE A 20 -3.97 -13.66 -6.24
CA PHE A 20 -2.96 -12.64 -5.95
C PHE A 20 -1.54 -13.03 -6.37
N ALA A 21 -1.30 -14.27 -6.82
CA ALA A 21 0.03 -14.73 -7.20
C ALA A 21 0.65 -13.86 -8.32
N PHE A 22 1.97 -13.63 -8.22
CA PHE A 22 2.71 -12.85 -9.23
C PHE A 22 2.59 -13.48 -10.62
N ASN A 23 2.36 -12.62 -11.61
CA ASN A 23 2.29 -12.99 -13.02
C ASN A 23 3.06 -11.96 -13.88
N ALA A 24 4.17 -12.40 -14.46
CA ALA A 24 5.06 -11.54 -15.23
C ALA A 24 4.41 -10.97 -16.49
N GLU A 25 3.56 -11.74 -17.18
CA GLU A 25 2.88 -11.29 -18.39
C GLU A 25 1.85 -10.18 -18.05
N ARG A 26 1.07 -10.39 -16.98
CA ARG A 26 0.15 -9.38 -16.48
C ARG A 26 0.88 -8.11 -16.05
N ARG A 27 2.03 -8.25 -15.37
CA ARG A 27 2.87 -7.11 -14.99
C ARG A 27 3.24 -6.26 -16.21
N VAL A 28 3.79 -6.89 -17.25
CA VAL A 28 4.21 -6.17 -18.47
C VAL A 28 3.01 -5.50 -19.15
N ALA A 29 1.91 -6.25 -19.34
CA ALA A 29 0.72 -5.73 -19.99
C ALA A 29 0.10 -4.55 -19.22
N PHE A 30 -0.03 -4.69 -17.91
CA PHE A 30 -0.69 -3.68 -17.09
C PHE A 30 0.16 -2.42 -16.89
N ARG A 31 1.49 -2.55 -16.78
CA ARG A 31 2.40 -1.38 -16.74
C ARG A 31 2.30 -0.55 -18.02
N LYS A 32 2.20 -1.22 -19.17
CA LYS A 32 1.97 -0.56 -20.46
C LYS A 32 0.61 0.13 -20.53
N GLU A 33 -0.45 -0.50 -20.04
CA GLU A 33 -1.79 0.08 -19.93
C GLU A 33 -1.78 1.33 -19.06
N LEU A 34 -1.07 1.31 -17.93
CA LEU A 34 -0.92 2.45 -17.04
C LEU A 34 -0.04 3.57 -17.63
N GLY A 35 0.77 3.29 -18.66
CA GLY A 35 1.78 4.21 -19.19
C GLY A 35 2.95 4.43 -18.22
N LEU A 36 3.29 3.41 -17.42
CA LEU A 36 4.29 3.49 -16.36
C LEU A 36 5.46 2.51 -16.59
N ASP A 37 5.73 2.17 -17.86
CA ASP A 37 6.92 1.40 -18.22
C ASP A 37 8.20 2.15 -17.81
N GLY A 38 9.18 1.42 -17.28
CA GLY A 38 10.45 1.99 -16.82
C GLY A 38 10.39 2.77 -15.50
N ARG A 39 9.23 2.96 -14.90
CA ARG A 39 9.09 3.58 -13.57
C ARG A 39 9.32 2.55 -12.45
N PHE A 40 9.85 2.99 -11.33
CA PHE A 40 9.83 2.23 -10.08
C PHE A 40 8.54 2.52 -9.32
N LEU A 41 7.63 1.54 -9.28
CA LEU A 41 6.29 1.74 -8.75
C LEU A 41 6.20 1.37 -7.28
N ILE A 42 5.97 2.36 -6.44
CA ILE A 42 5.63 2.19 -5.01
C ILE A 42 4.11 2.22 -4.90
N GLY A 43 3.51 1.21 -4.30
CA GLY A 43 2.08 1.11 -4.13
C GLY A 43 1.61 1.28 -2.69
N HIS A 44 0.40 1.77 -2.54
CA HIS A 44 -0.38 1.73 -1.31
C HIS A 44 -1.82 1.39 -1.66
N ALA A 45 -2.46 0.52 -0.90
CA ALA A 45 -3.88 0.17 -1.07
C ALA A 45 -4.62 0.25 0.25
N GLY A 46 -5.70 1.04 0.28
CA GLY A 46 -6.52 1.21 1.46
C GLY A 46 -7.45 2.41 1.39
N HIS A 47 -8.33 2.50 2.38
CA HIS A 47 -9.20 3.67 2.54
C HIS A 47 -8.38 4.93 2.80
N LEU A 48 -8.70 6.04 2.13
CA LEU A 48 -8.00 7.32 2.31
C LEU A 48 -8.50 7.99 3.59
N ALA A 49 -7.80 7.74 4.69
CA ALA A 49 -8.16 8.20 6.02
C ALA A 49 -6.91 8.43 6.88
N ALA A 50 -6.99 9.32 7.85
CA ALA A 50 -5.89 9.72 8.72
C ALA A 50 -5.13 8.55 9.34
N VAL A 51 -5.83 7.47 9.70
CA VAL A 51 -5.21 6.27 10.28
C VAL A 51 -4.26 5.55 9.30
N LYS A 52 -4.51 5.64 8.00
CA LYS A 52 -3.66 5.04 6.94
C LYS A 52 -2.44 5.89 6.60
N ASN A 53 -2.45 7.17 6.98
CA ASN A 53 -1.31 8.08 6.94
C ASN A 53 -0.66 8.21 5.56
N GLN A 54 -1.46 8.21 4.47
CA GLN A 54 -0.95 8.35 3.10
C GLN A 54 -0.19 9.67 2.90
N GLY A 55 -0.54 10.70 3.66
CA GLY A 55 0.17 11.98 3.65
C GLY A 55 1.66 11.86 3.97
N PHE A 56 2.06 10.89 4.79
CA PHE A 56 3.45 10.59 5.08
C PHE A 56 4.21 10.07 3.85
N LEU A 57 3.58 9.23 3.00
CA LEU A 57 4.19 8.79 1.74
C LEU A 57 4.46 9.97 0.81
N LEU A 58 3.52 10.92 0.73
CA LEU A 58 3.70 12.13 -0.08
C LEU A 58 4.88 12.98 0.44
N GLU A 59 5.06 13.06 1.76
CA GLU A 59 6.19 13.78 2.37
C GLU A 59 7.55 13.12 2.09
N LEU A 60 7.58 11.82 1.91
CA LEU A 60 8.80 11.07 1.59
C LEU A 60 9.16 11.14 0.09
N MET A 61 8.19 11.33 -0.81
CA MET A 61 8.44 11.29 -2.25
C MET A 61 9.53 12.25 -2.72
N PRO A 62 9.65 13.51 -2.25
CA PRO A 62 10.73 14.40 -2.67
C PRO A 62 12.13 13.84 -2.36
N GLU A 63 12.32 13.17 -1.23
CA GLU A 63 13.59 12.54 -0.88
C GLU A 63 13.83 11.27 -1.70
N ILE A 64 12.80 10.44 -1.89
CA ILE A 64 12.88 9.25 -2.75
C ILE A 64 13.28 9.66 -4.18
N LEU A 65 12.70 10.72 -4.73
CA LEU A 65 12.96 11.19 -6.09
C LEU A 65 14.40 11.71 -6.28
N LYS A 66 15.10 12.16 -5.24
CA LYS A 66 16.52 12.52 -5.32
C LYS A 66 17.40 11.29 -5.62
N GLU A 67 17.10 10.17 -4.97
CA GLU A 67 17.85 8.91 -5.12
C GLU A 67 17.33 8.07 -6.30
N ARG A 68 16.04 8.23 -6.60
CA ARG A 68 15.32 7.42 -7.57
C ARG A 68 14.37 8.28 -8.43
N PRO A 69 14.90 9.01 -9.42
CA PRO A 69 14.10 9.94 -10.24
C PRO A 69 12.98 9.27 -11.04
N ASP A 70 13.07 7.95 -11.24
CA ASP A 70 12.06 7.12 -11.89
C ASP A 70 10.95 6.63 -10.94
N ALA A 71 11.02 6.95 -9.64
CA ALA A 71 10.00 6.53 -8.68
C ALA A 71 8.62 7.13 -9.01
N TYR A 72 7.59 6.33 -8.76
CA TYR A 72 6.20 6.71 -8.97
C TYR A 72 5.31 6.10 -7.88
N LEU A 73 4.45 6.89 -7.26
CA LEU A 73 3.56 6.43 -6.19
C LEU A 73 2.14 6.19 -6.71
N LEU A 74 1.63 4.99 -6.47
CA LEU A 74 0.25 4.61 -6.75
C LEU A 74 -0.54 4.50 -5.44
N LEU A 75 -1.54 5.35 -5.25
CA LEU A 75 -2.46 5.31 -4.11
C LEU A 75 -3.80 4.73 -4.57
N LEU A 76 -4.08 3.47 -4.20
CA LEU A 76 -5.32 2.77 -4.52
C LEU A 76 -6.31 2.94 -3.39
N GLY A 77 -7.49 3.48 -3.69
CA GLY A 77 -8.59 3.63 -2.76
C GLY A 77 -9.27 4.98 -2.82
N GLU A 78 -10.33 5.09 -2.04
CA GLU A 78 -11.14 6.30 -1.83
C GLU A 78 -11.26 6.59 -0.34
N GLY A 79 -11.68 7.81 0.02
CA GLY A 79 -11.94 8.20 1.39
C GLY A 79 -11.95 9.71 1.62
N ASP A 80 -12.28 10.09 2.84
CA ASP A 80 -12.51 11.48 3.23
C ASP A 80 -11.26 12.36 3.11
N ASP A 81 -10.07 11.75 3.21
CA ASP A 81 -8.79 12.49 3.11
C ASP A 81 -8.38 12.79 1.65
N ARG A 82 -9.11 12.31 0.63
CA ARG A 82 -8.78 12.55 -0.77
C ARG A 82 -8.50 14.02 -1.09
N PRO A 83 -9.38 14.99 -0.74
CA PRO A 83 -9.15 16.40 -1.08
C PRO A 83 -7.88 16.98 -0.41
N MET A 84 -7.56 16.53 0.79
CA MET A 84 -6.34 16.92 1.51
C MET A 84 -5.10 16.36 0.81
N LEU A 85 -5.12 15.09 0.42
CA LEU A 85 -4.01 14.44 -0.29
C LEU A 85 -3.77 15.08 -1.66
N GLU A 86 -4.82 15.38 -2.44
CA GLU A 86 -4.72 16.07 -3.73
C GLU A 86 -4.11 17.47 -3.60
N ARG A 87 -4.46 18.20 -2.54
CA ARG A 87 -3.84 19.49 -2.23
C ARG A 87 -2.36 19.32 -1.93
N LYS A 88 -2.01 18.36 -1.07
CA LYS A 88 -0.63 18.09 -0.70
C LYS A 88 0.24 17.67 -1.89
N ILE A 89 -0.29 16.88 -2.83
CA ILE A 89 0.39 16.53 -4.09
C ILE A 89 0.77 17.81 -4.85
N ARG A 90 -0.17 18.75 -5.01
CA ARG A 90 0.10 20.04 -5.68
C ARG A 90 1.11 20.90 -4.92
N GLU A 91 0.98 21.01 -3.60
CA GLU A 91 1.90 21.79 -2.74
C GLU A 91 3.34 21.28 -2.81
N LEU A 92 3.53 19.97 -3.01
CA LEU A 92 4.82 19.33 -3.13
C LEU A 92 5.33 19.21 -4.59
N GLY A 93 4.53 19.61 -5.60
CA GLY A 93 4.88 19.48 -7.01
C GLY A 93 4.99 18.04 -7.49
N LEU A 94 4.13 17.14 -6.97
CA LEU A 94 4.20 15.69 -7.20
C LEU A 94 3.20 15.17 -8.24
N GLU A 95 2.54 16.05 -9.01
CA GLU A 95 1.47 15.66 -9.95
C GLU A 95 1.94 14.66 -11.00
N GLU A 96 3.20 14.72 -11.43
CA GLU A 96 3.78 13.78 -12.40
C GLU A 96 4.37 12.50 -11.77
N TYR A 97 4.36 12.40 -10.45
CA TYR A 97 4.99 11.31 -9.70
C TYR A 97 4.00 10.52 -8.83
N VAL A 98 2.75 10.98 -8.74
CA VAL A 98 1.72 10.35 -7.90
C VAL A 98 0.42 10.20 -8.66
N ARG A 99 -0.18 9.03 -8.58
CA ARG A 99 -1.54 8.78 -9.10
C ARG A 99 -2.44 8.23 -8.00
N MET A 100 -3.55 8.91 -7.77
CA MET A 100 -4.65 8.44 -6.94
C MET A 100 -5.66 7.77 -7.85
N THR A 101 -5.76 6.43 -7.79
CA THR A 101 -6.57 5.66 -8.75
C THR A 101 -8.06 5.67 -8.45
N GLY A 102 -8.43 6.05 -7.22
CA GLY A 102 -9.77 5.80 -6.75
C GLY A 102 -9.99 4.33 -6.40
N HIS A 103 -11.25 3.94 -6.28
CA HIS A 103 -11.61 2.56 -6.02
C HIS A 103 -11.37 1.68 -7.25
N VAL A 104 -10.55 0.65 -7.10
CA VAL A 104 -10.22 -0.31 -8.17
C VAL A 104 -10.79 -1.69 -7.85
N ARG A 105 -11.16 -2.46 -8.88
CA ARG A 105 -11.67 -3.83 -8.74
C ARG A 105 -10.61 -4.90 -9.01
N ASN A 106 -9.57 -4.54 -9.74
CA ASN A 106 -8.50 -5.43 -10.19
C ASN A 106 -7.21 -5.23 -9.39
N VAL A 107 -7.29 -5.20 -8.06
CA VAL A 107 -6.14 -5.04 -7.16
C VAL A 107 -4.96 -5.94 -7.53
N PRO A 108 -5.15 -7.25 -7.88
CA PRO A 108 -4.04 -8.11 -8.28
C PRO A 108 -3.21 -7.57 -9.46
N ASP A 109 -3.82 -6.90 -10.44
CA ASP A 109 -3.09 -6.34 -11.58
C ASP A 109 -2.21 -5.16 -11.16
N TYR A 110 -2.72 -4.31 -10.25
CA TYR A 110 -1.93 -3.23 -9.64
C TYR A 110 -0.76 -3.78 -8.83
N LEU A 111 -0.97 -4.82 -8.00
CA LEU A 111 0.11 -5.45 -7.23
C LEU A 111 1.17 -6.05 -8.15
N ASN A 112 0.77 -6.71 -9.25
CA ASN A 112 1.69 -7.21 -10.26
C ASN A 112 2.54 -6.09 -10.89
N ALA A 113 1.98 -4.90 -11.06
CA ALA A 113 2.69 -3.77 -11.64
C ALA A 113 3.72 -3.13 -10.69
N MET A 114 3.51 -3.22 -9.38
CA MET A 114 4.35 -2.58 -8.36
C MET A 114 5.72 -3.24 -8.20
N ASP A 115 6.69 -2.48 -7.68
CA ASP A 115 8.05 -2.93 -7.31
C ASP A 115 8.20 -3.02 -5.79
N ALA A 116 7.46 -2.19 -5.04
CA ALA A 116 7.40 -2.20 -3.60
C ALA A 116 6.01 -1.75 -3.12
N PHE A 117 5.65 -2.15 -1.90
CA PHE A 117 4.42 -1.70 -1.24
C PHE A 117 4.73 -0.99 0.06
N ALA A 118 4.00 0.08 0.36
CA ALA A 118 4.18 0.85 1.58
C ALA A 118 2.89 0.96 2.38
N LEU A 119 2.94 0.67 3.70
CA LEU A 119 1.81 0.83 4.62
C LEU A 119 2.24 1.63 5.86
N PRO A 120 2.17 2.98 5.83
CA PRO A 120 2.59 3.84 6.92
C PRO A 120 1.52 4.03 8.00
N SER A 121 0.61 3.09 8.17
CA SER A 121 -0.56 3.21 9.04
C SER A 121 -0.18 3.51 10.49
N LEU A 122 -0.92 4.40 11.12
CA LEU A 122 -0.77 4.74 12.55
C LEU A 122 -1.31 3.62 13.45
N TYR A 123 -2.28 2.89 12.95
CA TYR A 123 -2.90 1.75 13.63
C TYR A 123 -3.57 0.83 12.62
N GLU A 124 -3.47 -0.48 12.85
CA GLU A 124 -4.18 -1.52 12.10
C GLU A 124 -4.72 -2.60 13.04
N GLY A 125 -5.84 -3.20 12.65
CA GLY A 125 -6.28 -4.46 13.24
C GLY A 125 -5.61 -5.63 12.52
N MET A 126 -6.12 -5.98 11.34
CA MET A 126 -5.57 -7.00 10.45
C MET A 126 -5.68 -6.46 9.02
N PRO A 127 -4.64 -5.80 8.49
CA PRO A 127 -4.67 -5.24 7.15
C PRO A 127 -4.60 -6.36 6.11
N LEU A 128 -5.74 -6.70 5.48
CA LEU A 128 -5.80 -7.74 4.44
C LEU A 128 -4.90 -7.40 3.26
N SER A 129 -4.74 -6.12 2.91
CA SER A 129 -3.83 -5.67 1.86
C SER A 129 -2.40 -6.19 2.05
N ILE A 130 -1.91 -6.31 3.30
CA ILE A 130 -0.57 -6.87 3.57
C ILE A 130 -0.54 -8.38 3.30
N VAL A 131 -1.61 -9.11 3.56
CA VAL A 131 -1.69 -10.54 3.22
C VAL A 131 -1.72 -10.73 1.70
N GLU A 132 -2.48 -9.89 0.97
CA GLU A 132 -2.56 -9.87 -0.49
C GLU A 132 -1.20 -9.58 -1.13
N VAL A 133 -0.50 -8.57 -0.63
CA VAL A 133 0.82 -8.15 -1.11
C VAL A 133 1.86 -9.23 -0.90
N GLN A 134 1.88 -9.90 0.25
CA GLN A 134 2.76 -11.04 0.52
C GLN A 134 2.44 -12.24 -0.38
N SER A 135 1.16 -12.49 -0.67
CA SER A 135 0.75 -13.54 -1.62
C SER A 135 1.22 -13.25 -3.05
N ASN A 136 1.37 -11.98 -3.40
CA ASN A 136 1.97 -11.56 -4.67
C ASN A 136 3.50 -11.72 -4.70
N GLY A 137 4.15 -11.84 -3.55
CA GLY A 137 5.62 -11.83 -3.47
C GLY A 137 6.23 -10.43 -3.52
N LEU A 138 5.44 -9.38 -3.28
CA LEU A 138 5.88 -8.00 -3.37
C LEU A 138 6.55 -7.56 -2.06
N PRO A 139 7.77 -6.97 -2.08
CA PRO A 139 8.39 -6.41 -0.89
C PRO A 139 7.56 -5.30 -0.25
N CYS A 140 7.49 -5.30 1.08
CA CYS A 140 6.65 -4.36 1.84
C CYS A 140 7.47 -3.60 2.88
N VAL A 141 7.34 -2.28 2.88
CA VAL A 141 7.76 -1.42 3.99
C VAL A 141 6.52 -1.00 4.75
N ILE A 142 6.45 -1.29 6.02
CA ILE A 142 5.28 -1.02 6.83
C ILE A 142 5.65 -0.31 8.15
N SER A 143 4.70 0.40 8.73
CA SER A 143 4.87 0.95 10.07
C SER A 143 5.06 -0.17 11.11
N ASP A 144 5.96 0.02 12.07
CA ASP A 144 6.17 -0.85 13.23
C ASP A 144 4.95 -0.92 14.17
N ARG A 145 3.93 -0.09 13.94
CA ARG A 145 2.64 -0.08 14.64
C ARG A 145 1.64 -1.10 14.09
N VAL A 146 1.98 -1.76 12.98
CA VAL A 146 1.17 -2.84 12.39
C VAL A 146 1.40 -4.14 13.21
N PRO A 147 0.34 -4.89 13.57
CA PRO A 147 0.48 -6.13 14.33
C PRO A 147 1.37 -7.15 13.62
N LYS A 148 2.27 -7.79 14.38
CA LYS A 148 3.21 -8.80 13.84
C LYS A 148 2.51 -10.06 13.33
N ASP A 149 1.27 -10.31 13.71
CA ASP A 149 0.48 -11.47 13.29
C ASP A 149 0.24 -11.52 11.77
N VAL A 150 0.42 -10.37 11.07
CA VAL A 150 0.32 -10.30 9.60
C VAL A 150 1.66 -10.52 8.89
N PHE A 151 2.76 -10.71 9.61
CA PHE A 151 4.10 -10.95 9.03
C PHE A 151 4.23 -12.44 8.70
N LEU A 152 3.75 -12.83 7.52
CA LEU A 152 3.69 -14.23 7.09
C LEU A 152 4.92 -14.64 6.28
N THR A 153 5.71 -13.66 5.81
CA THR A 153 6.91 -13.87 4.99
C THR A 153 8.03 -12.91 5.41
N GLU A 154 9.24 -13.16 4.92
CA GLU A 154 10.40 -12.27 5.11
C GLU A 154 10.38 -11.00 4.23
N LEU A 155 9.33 -10.82 3.42
CA LEU A 155 9.18 -9.67 2.53
C LEU A 155 8.78 -8.38 3.26
N ILE A 156 8.46 -8.48 4.56
CA ILE A 156 8.02 -7.34 5.35
C ILE A 156 9.19 -6.72 6.09
N GLN A 157 9.39 -5.42 5.86
CA GLN A 157 10.33 -4.58 6.59
C GLN A 157 9.53 -3.59 7.45
N PRO A 158 9.42 -3.80 8.77
CA PRO A 158 8.81 -2.82 9.66
C PRO A 158 9.79 -1.68 9.94
N LEU A 159 9.31 -0.44 9.86
CA LEU A 159 10.08 0.77 10.16
C LEU A 159 9.29 1.72 11.06
N PRO A 160 9.96 2.46 11.97
CA PRO A 160 9.31 3.50 12.75
C PRO A 160 8.91 4.69 11.87
N LEU A 161 7.78 5.30 12.17
CA LEU A 161 7.28 6.48 11.44
C LEU A 161 8.01 7.79 11.80
N GLU A 162 8.88 7.77 12.81
CA GLU A 162 9.50 8.97 13.37
C GLU A 162 10.78 9.39 12.63
N ASN A 163 11.36 8.52 11.81
CA ASN A 163 12.58 8.79 11.07
C ASN A 163 12.28 9.16 9.61
N LYS A 164 12.13 10.48 9.36
CA LYS A 164 12.05 11.02 8.00
C LYS A 164 13.40 11.06 7.27
N ALA A 165 14.50 10.63 7.92
CA ALA A 165 15.88 10.80 7.45
C ALA A 165 16.73 9.52 7.56
N ALA A 166 16.11 8.34 7.40
CA ALA A 166 16.86 7.09 7.37
C ALA A 166 16.83 6.44 6.00
#